data_26d43a9231a723a15d5d4ccbc0074ea3
#
_entry.id   26d43a9231a723a15d5d4ccbc0074ea3
#
_cell.length_a   1.000
_cell.length_b   1.000
_cell.length_c   1.000
_cell.angle_alpha   90.00
_cell.angle_beta   90.00
_cell.angle_gamma   90.00
#
_symmetry.space_group_name_H-M   'P 1'
#
loop_
_entity.id
_entity.type
_entity.pdbx_description
1 polymer ?
#
loop_
_entity_poly.entity_id
_entity_poly.type
_entity_poly.pdbx_seq_one_letter_code
_entity_poly.pdbx_strand_id
1 'polypeptide(L)'
;FHPNGDLWVINTGTENSGGSTITISDPGEANQQPEWKRDGNAWHFMSLPSGIAFSNNGNFATSTSVFDANHNGGQPFTGPALWSSDPAIYAQPSGGNGSHLDMLHQSPYCMGIAHEKHNVFWVTDMYTNDVVRYDFAEDHGPGNADHADAVVRRYPGMPIRWVNQNVASHLVLDKSSNWLYVVDGGNNRVVRLDITSGTPFGTPRFGPFEPLAEYTNML
;
A
#
# COMPACT_ATOMS: atom_id res chain seq x y z
N PHE A 1 -13.44 -5.71 -3.30
CA PHE A 1 -14.13 -6.75 -2.53
C PHE A 1 -13.14 -7.67 -1.86
N HIS A 2 -13.43 -8.09 -0.64
CA HIS A 2 -12.73 -9.17 0.03
C HIS A 2 -13.08 -10.52 -0.64
N PRO A 3 -12.20 -11.55 -0.60
CA PRO A 3 -12.48 -12.86 -1.22
C PRO A 3 -13.75 -13.59 -0.72
N ASN A 4 -14.26 -13.26 0.48
CA ASN A 4 -15.53 -13.80 0.98
C ASN A 4 -16.79 -13.07 0.43
N GLY A 5 -16.63 -12.04 -0.39
CA GLY A 5 -17.71 -11.25 -0.98
C GLY A 5 -18.03 -9.94 -0.26
N ASP A 6 -17.49 -9.67 0.92
CA ASP A 6 -17.70 -8.41 1.64
C ASP A 6 -17.10 -7.23 0.86
N LEU A 7 -17.77 -6.09 0.91
CA LEU A 7 -17.23 -4.82 0.42
C LEU A 7 -16.48 -4.12 1.56
N TRP A 8 -15.20 -3.85 1.33
CA TRP A 8 -14.41 -3.02 2.23
C TRP A 8 -14.15 -1.66 1.61
N VAL A 9 -14.37 -0.62 2.40
CA VAL A 9 -14.14 0.77 2.01
C VAL A 9 -13.15 1.37 3.00
N ILE A 10 -12.13 2.05 2.47
CA ILE A 10 -11.23 2.86 3.30
C ILE A 10 -11.75 4.30 3.36
N ASN A 11 -11.66 4.91 4.54
CA ASN A 11 -11.93 6.32 4.75
C ASN A 11 -10.62 7.04 5.09
N THR A 12 -10.36 8.13 4.40
CA THR A 12 -9.09 8.86 4.54
C THR A 12 -8.89 9.47 5.93
N GLY A 13 -9.94 10.05 6.52
CA GLY A 13 -9.82 10.73 7.82
C GLY A 13 -8.97 11.99 7.73
N THR A 14 -8.31 12.34 8.83
CA THR A 14 -7.26 13.38 8.86
C THR A 14 -5.90 12.72 9.02
N GLU A 15 -4.84 13.42 8.64
CA GLU A 15 -3.48 12.93 8.77
C GLU A 15 -3.17 12.46 10.20
N ASN A 16 -3.47 13.28 11.20
CA ASN A 16 -3.15 12.97 12.60
C ASN A 16 -4.09 11.94 13.25
N SER A 17 -5.29 11.72 12.72
CA SER A 17 -6.21 10.70 13.27
C SER A 17 -6.07 9.36 12.57
N GLY A 18 -5.49 9.36 11.39
CA GLY A 18 -5.45 8.23 10.50
C GLY A 18 -6.79 7.88 9.87
N GLY A 19 -6.76 6.96 8.94
CA GLY A 19 -7.92 6.41 8.25
C GLY A 19 -8.65 5.35 9.06
N SER A 20 -9.67 4.80 8.43
CA SER A 20 -10.50 3.73 8.96
C SER A 20 -11.06 2.88 7.83
N THR A 21 -11.67 1.75 8.18
CA THR A 21 -12.40 0.91 7.22
C THR A 21 -13.88 0.88 7.55
N ILE A 22 -14.70 0.67 6.53
CA ILE A 22 -16.06 0.17 6.66
C ILE A 22 -16.11 -1.17 5.93
N THR A 23 -16.46 -2.22 6.66
CA THR A 23 -16.74 -3.54 6.09
C THR A 23 -18.24 -3.69 5.93
N ILE A 24 -18.72 -4.05 4.76
CA ILE A 24 -20.14 -4.26 4.49
C ILE A 24 -20.32 -5.73 4.11
N SER A 25 -20.97 -6.51 4.98
CA SER A 25 -21.38 -7.87 4.67
C SER A 25 -22.64 -7.87 3.80
N ASP A 26 -22.77 -8.87 2.95
CA ASP A 26 -23.89 -9.01 2.01
C ASP A 26 -24.19 -7.73 1.21
N PRO A 27 -23.20 -7.10 0.57
CA PRO A 27 -23.34 -5.79 -0.07
C PRO A 27 -24.37 -5.83 -1.20
N GLY A 28 -25.36 -4.92 -1.13
CA GLY A 28 -26.46 -4.85 -2.07
C GLY A 28 -27.70 -5.66 -1.67
N GLU A 29 -27.63 -6.48 -0.64
CA GLU A 29 -28.75 -7.25 -0.12
C GLU A 29 -29.53 -6.47 0.96
N ALA A 30 -30.77 -6.88 1.22
CA ALA A 30 -31.63 -6.22 2.22
C ALA A 30 -31.12 -6.38 3.66
N ASN A 31 -30.29 -7.37 3.91
CA ASN A 31 -29.67 -7.68 5.21
C ASN A 31 -28.22 -7.16 5.33
N GLN A 32 -27.73 -6.37 4.38
CA GLN A 32 -26.37 -5.83 4.46
C GLN A 32 -26.10 -5.11 5.79
N GLN A 33 -24.93 -5.34 6.37
CA GLN A 33 -24.54 -4.73 7.64
C GLN A 33 -23.17 -4.03 7.49
N PRO A 34 -23.10 -2.70 7.74
CA PRO A 34 -21.84 -1.99 7.80
C PRO A 34 -21.21 -2.10 9.19
N GLU A 35 -19.91 -2.35 9.23
CA GLU A 35 -19.11 -2.28 10.44
C GLU A 35 -17.95 -1.31 10.23
N TRP A 36 -17.87 -0.26 11.05
CA TRP A 36 -16.75 0.69 11.04
C TRP A 36 -15.66 0.27 12.02
N LYS A 37 -14.40 0.28 11.56
CA LYS A 37 -13.23 0.01 12.39
C LYS A 37 -12.11 1.00 12.11
N ARG A 38 -11.39 1.39 13.17
CA ARG A 38 -10.14 2.14 13.07
C ARG A 38 -9.13 1.57 14.04
N ASP A 39 -7.96 1.26 13.54
CA ASP A 39 -6.84 0.84 14.36
C ASP A 39 -6.38 1.95 15.31
N GLY A 40 -5.90 1.58 16.49
CA GLY A 40 -5.42 2.55 17.49
C GLY A 40 -4.23 3.38 17.03
N ASN A 41 -3.40 2.83 16.12
CA ASN A 41 -2.25 3.51 15.51
C ASN A 41 -2.46 3.87 14.04
N ALA A 42 -3.70 3.99 13.59
CA ALA A 42 -4.01 4.39 12.22
C ALA A 42 -3.40 5.75 11.83
N TRP A 43 -3.13 6.63 12.78
CA TRP A 43 -2.44 7.89 12.57
C TRP A 43 -1.06 7.69 11.92
N HIS A 44 -0.39 6.57 12.18
CA HIS A 44 0.92 6.20 11.66
C HIS A 44 0.82 5.22 10.48
N PHE A 45 0.15 4.08 10.69
CA PHE A 45 0.14 2.97 9.72
C PHE A 45 -0.93 3.10 8.63
N MET A 46 -1.91 3.97 8.77
CA MET A 46 -3.00 4.22 7.82
C MET A 46 -3.30 5.73 7.70
N SER A 47 -2.26 6.57 7.71
CA SER A 47 -2.42 8.01 7.58
C SER A 47 -2.80 8.40 6.16
N LEU A 48 -3.90 9.11 5.96
CA LEU A 48 -4.46 9.49 4.66
C LEU A 48 -4.43 8.32 3.65
N PRO A 49 -5.08 7.18 3.94
CA PRO A 49 -5.02 6.03 3.06
C PRO A 49 -5.63 6.37 1.70
N SER A 50 -4.96 5.95 0.63
CA SER A 50 -5.30 6.25 -0.76
C SER A 50 -5.68 5.01 -1.58
N GLY A 51 -5.43 3.82 -1.06
CA GLY A 51 -5.77 2.55 -1.70
C GLY A 51 -5.77 1.38 -0.73
N ILE A 52 -6.55 0.35 -1.08
CA ILE A 52 -6.61 -0.94 -0.41
C ILE A 52 -6.55 -2.06 -1.43
N ALA A 53 -5.79 -3.10 -1.15
CA ALA A 53 -5.76 -4.33 -1.94
C ALA A 53 -5.70 -5.55 -1.03
N PHE A 54 -6.49 -6.57 -1.36
CA PHE A 54 -6.48 -7.85 -0.64
C PHE A 54 -5.45 -8.80 -1.23
N SER A 55 -4.79 -9.52 -0.36
CA SER A 55 -3.94 -10.66 -0.70
C SER A 55 -4.77 -11.94 -0.89
N ASN A 56 -4.11 -13.02 -1.24
CA ASN A 56 -4.71 -14.34 -1.33
C ASN A 56 -4.43 -15.24 -0.12
N ASN A 57 -3.90 -14.67 0.97
CA ASN A 57 -3.53 -15.39 2.20
C ASN A 57 -4.19 -14.82 3.47
N GLY A 58 -5.29 -14.06 3.33
CA GLY A 58 -6.04 -13.53 4.47
C GLY A 58 -5.54 -12.18 5.00
N ASN A 59 -4.65 -11.52 4.26
CA ASN A 59 -4.15 -10.18 4.58
C ASN A 59 -4.70 -9.14 3.59
N PHE A 60 -4.54 -7.86 3.91
CA PHE A 60 -4.68 -6.76 2.98
C PHE A 60 -3.60 -5.72 3.22
N ALA A 61 -3.34 -4.89 2.23
CA ALA A 61 -2.43 -3.77 2.43
C ALA A 61 -3.10 -2.45 2.04
N THR A 62 -2.64 -1.37 2.68
CA THR A 62 -3.05 0.00 2.40
C THR A 62 -1.87 0.83 1.96
N SER A 63 -2.09 1.73 1.01
CA SER A 63 -1.16 2.79 0.65
C SER A 63 -1.52 4.08 1.38
N THR A 64 -0.51 4.88 1.77
CA THR A 64 -0.69 6.10 2.55
C THR A 64 -0.13 7.31 1.82
N SER A 65 -0.94 8.38 1.72
CA SER A 65 -0.60 9.60 0.98
C SER A 65 -0.04 10.70 1.89
N VAL A 66 1.00 10.37 2.67
CA VAL A 66 1.74 11.33 3.50
C VAL A 66 3.23 11.31 3.17
N PHE A 67 3.95 12.36 3.53
CA PHE A 67 5.40 12.42 3.36
C PHE A 67 6.13 11.69 4.48
N ASP A 68 5.67 11.88 5.71
CA ASP A 68 6.27 11.31 6.91
C ASP A 68 5.17 10.77 7.82
N ALA A 69 5.10 9.47 7.96
CA ALA A 69 4.12 8.79 8.83
C ALA A 69 4.30 9.10 10.32
N ASN A 70 5.42 9.65 10.74
CA ASN A 70 5.65 10.16 12.10
C ASN A 70 5.14 11.61 12.29
N HIS A 71 4.68 12.28 11.22
CA HIS A 71 4.14 13.65 11.23
C HIS A 71 5.10 14.72 11.80
N ASN A 72 6.40 14.48 11.73
CA ASN A 72 7.42 15.43 12.19
C ASN A 72 8.10 16.20 11.04
N GLY A 73 7.73 15.90 9.78
CA GLY A 73 8.16 16.61 8.58
C GLY A 73 9.64 16.47 8.24
N GLY A 74 10.34 15.53 8.88
CA GLY A 74 11.79 15.42 8.78
C GLY A 74 12.31 14.60 7.62
N GLN A 75 11.70 13.48 7.34
CA GLN A 75 12.20 12.48 6.39
C GLN A 75 11.06 11.88 5.56
N PRO A 76 11.32 11.41 4.33
CA PRO A 76 10.36 10.67 3.52
C PRO A 76 10.13 9.27 4.11
N PHE A 77 9.48 9.22 5.27
CA PHE A 77 9.30 8.04 6.09
C PHE A 77 7.85 7.53 5.99
N THR A 78 7.53 6.88 4.88
CA THR A 78 6.23 6.23 4.67
C THR A 78 6.28 5.21 3.54
N GLY A 79 5.31 4.32 3.52
CA GLY A 79 5.09 3.30 2.53
C GLY A 79 3.79 2.54 2.82
N PRO A 80 3.56 1.40 2.20
CA PRO A 80 2.38 0.59 2.45
C PRO A 80 2.48 -0.13 3.80
N ALA A 81 1.32 -0.35 4.42
CA ALA A 81 1.19 -1.16 5.63
C ALA A 81 0.35 -2.40 5.36
N LEU A 82 0.76 -3.53 5.96
CA LEU A 82 0.10 -4.83 5.89
C LEU A 82 -0.79 -5.05 7.12
N TRP A 83 -1.97 -5.63 6.90
CA TRP A 83 -3.00 -5.87 7.90
C TRP A 83 -3.61 -7.26 7.73
N SER A 84 -4.09 -7.85 8.82
CA SER A 84 -4.96 -9.01 8.72
C SER A 84 -6.36 -8.62 8.25
N SER A 85 -6.98 -9.39 7.37
CA SER A 85 -8.40 -9.24 7.05
C SER A 85 -9.33 -9.98 8.01
N ASP A 86 -8.78 -10.68 9.01
CA ASP A 86 -9.56 -11.28 10.09
C ASP A 86 -10.04 -10.16 11.04
N PRO A 87 -11.37 -9.95 11.18
CA PRO A 87 -11.91 -8.94 12.08
C PRO A 87 -11.63 -9.20 13.56
N ALA A 88 -11.19 -10.39 13.93
CA ALA A 88 -10.73 -10.71 15.29
C ALA A 88 -9.28 -10.24 15.56
N ILE A 89 -8.54 -9.86 14.51
CA ILE A 89 -7.18 -9.33 14.59
C ILE A 89 -7.17 -7.85 14.22
N TYR A 90 -7.73 -7.48 13.07
CA TYR A 90 -7.72 -6.11 12.57
C TYR A 90 -8.43 -5.13 13.50
N ALA A 91 -7.74 -4.04 13.81
CA ALA A 91 -8.23 -2.95 14.67
C ALA A 91 -8.68 -3.40 16.07
N GLN A 92 -8.17 -4.54 16.53
CA GLN A 92 -8.34 -4.94 17.93
C GLN A 92 -7.32 -4.18 18.81
N PRO A 93 -7.65 -3.95 20.10
CA PRO A 93 -6.69 -3.44 21.05
C PRO A 93 -5.50 -4.39 21.13
N SER A 94 -4.39 -4.01 20.52
CA SER A 94 -3.10 -4.68 20.62
C SER A 94 -2.10 -3.67 21.17
N GLY A 95 -0.96 -4.10 21.63
CA GLY A 95 0.04 -3.25 22.29
C GLY A 95 0.34 -1.91 21.59
N GLY A 96 1.41 -1.23 21.93
CA GLY A 96 1.69 0.15 21.53
C GLY A 96 1.71 0.46 20.02
N ASN A 97 1.80 -0.57 19.16
CA ASN A 97 1.88 -0.41 17.69
C ASN A 97 0.58 -0.79 16.95
N GLY A 98 -0.58 -0.88 17.61
CA GLY A 98 -1.82 -1.24 16.95
C GLY A 98 -1.85 -2.68 16.45
N SER A 99 -2.63 -2.97 15.40
CA SER A 99 -2.82 -4.31 14.84
C SER A 99 -2.18 -4.53 13.48
N HIS A 100 -1.35 -3.60 12.98
CA HIS A 100 -0.64 -3.80 11.72
C HIS A 100 0.27 -5.05 11.82
N LEU A 101 0.43 -5.75 10.72
CA LEU A 101 1.30 -6.92 10.62
C LEU A 101 2.71 -6.55 10.18
N ASP A 102 2.83 -5.51 9.38
CA ASP A 102 4.09 -4.96 8.90
C ASP A 102 3.87 -3.56 8.29
N MET A 103 4.91 -2.75 8.20
CA MET A 103 4.93 -1.49 7.48
C MET A 103 6.28 -1.32 6.80
N LEU A 104 6.27 -1.10 5.50
CA LEU A 104 7.47 -0.79 4.73
C LEU A 104 7.51 0.69 4.36
N HIS A 105 8.69 1.17 3.96
CA HIS A 105 8.99 2.59 3.77
C HIS A 105 9.37 2.91 2.31
N GLN A 106 9.95 4.09 2.07
CA GLN A 106 10.56 4.50 0.81
C GLN A 106 9.58 4.85 -0.33
N SER A 107 8.27 5.05 -0.04
CA SER A 107 7.30 5.52 -1.02
C SER A 107 6.39 6.60 -0.44
N PRO A 108 6.92 7.82 -0.21
CA PRO A 108 6.11 8.95 0.21
C PRO A 108 5.00 9.27 -0.80
N TYR A 109 3.85 9.69 -0.29
CA TYR A 109 2.69 10.00 -1.12
C TYR A 109 2.26 8.82 -2.02
N CYS A 110 2.21 7.59 -1.49
CA CYS A 110 1.59 6.47 -2.19
C CYS A 110 0.16 6.80 -2.59
N MET A 111 -0.21 6.57 -3.86
CA MET A 111 -1.52 6.97 -4.40
C MET A 111 -2.37 5.83 -4.95
N GLY A 112 -1.95 4.61 -4.77
CA GLY A 112 -2.69 3.42 -5.17
C GLY A 112 -1.92 2.16 -4.82
N ILE A 113 -2.61 1.03 -4.80
CA ILE A 113 -2.03 -0.27 -4.45
C ILE A 113 -2.68 -1.39 -5.25
N ALA A 114 -1.90 -2.36 -5.73
CA ALA A 114 -2.38 -3.57 -6.37
C ALA A 114 -1.65 -4.80 -5.82
N HIS A 115 -2.40 -5.88 -5.61
CA HIS A 115 -1.86 -7.14 -5.10
C HIS A 115 -1.29 -8.00 -6.24
N GLU A 116 -0.09 -8.55 -6.02
CA GLU A 116 0.54 -9.53 -6.92
C GLU A 116 0.26 -10.97 -6.44
N LYS A 117 0.86 -11.36 -5.34
CA LYS A 117 0.76 -12.71 -4.74
C LYS A 117 1.15 -12.65 -3.26
N HIS A 118 0.61 -13.53 -2.43
CA HIS A 118 0.93 -13.58 -0.99
C HIS A 118 0.93 -12.16 -0.36
N ASN A 119 2.00 -11.74 0.27
CA ASN A 119 2.19 -10.40 0.83
C ASN A 119 2.94 -9.46 -0.13
N VAL A 120 2.78 -9.63 -1.45
CA VAL A 120 3.46 -8.81 -2.46
C VAL A 120 2.50 -7.82 -3.08
N PHE A 121 2.87 -6.54 -3.05
CA PHE A 121 2.05 -5.45 -3.56
C PHE A 121 2.86 -4.46 -4.41
N TRP A 122 2.17 -3.77 -5.29
CA TRP A 122 2.68 -2.68 -6.11
C TRP A 122 2.01 -1.38 -5.70
N VAL A 123 2.78 -0.31 -5.60
CA VAL A 123 2.28 1.03 -5.30
C VAL A 123 2.84 2.07 -6.27
N THR A 124 2.15 3.19 -6.38
CA THR A 124 2.68 4.40 -7.03
C THR A 124 3.31 5.30 -5.98
N ASP A 125 4.55 5.73 -6.21
CA ASP A 125 5.25 6.71 -5.38
C ASP A 125 5.24 8.06 -6.08
N MET A 126 4.50 9.02 -5.51
CA MET A 126 4.36 10.34 -6.10
C MET A 126 5.48 11.31 -5.69
N TYR A 127 6.32 10.95 -4.75
CA TYR A 127 7.50 11.75 -4.40
C TYR A 127 8.63 11.56 -5.41
N THR A 128 8.89 10.33 -5.81
CA THR A 128 9.89 10.00 -6.85
C THR A 128 9.28 9.88 -8.25
N ASN A 129 7.94 9.88 -8.35
CA ASN A 129 7.19 9.76 -9.60
C ASN A 129 7.47 8.45 -10.34
N ASP A 130 7.40 7.35 -9.64
CA ASP A 130 7.62 6.01 -10.19
C ASP A 130 6.75 4.94 -9.50
N VAL A 131 7.04 3.69 -9.79
CA VAL A 131 6.32 2.52 -9.27
C VAL A 131 7.24 1.70 -8.42
N VAL A 132 6.73 1.19 -7.30
CA VAL A 132 7.50 0.39 -6.35
C VAL A 132 6.78 -0.92 -6.05
N ARG A 133 7.52 -2.02 -6.05
CA ARG A 133 7.08 -3.35 -5.64
C ARG A 133 7.56 -3.63 -4.23
N TYR A 134 6.64 -3.98 -3.38
CA TYR A 134 6.88 -4.36 -1.99
C TYR A 134 6.59 -5.84 -1.80
N ASP A 135 7.56 -6.58 -1.32
CA ASP A 135 7.43 -7.94 -0.85
C ASP A 135 7.65 -7.90 0.66
N PHE A 136 6.57 -8.01 1.41
CA PHE A 136 6.60 -8.01 2.87
C PHE A 136 7.14 -9.33 3.44
N ALA A 137 7.29 -10.35 2.59
CA ALA A 137 7.66 -11.72 2.95
C ALA A 137 6.72 -12.30 4.02
N GLU A 138 7.19 -12.59 5.23
CA GLU A 138 6.35 -13.11 6.30
C GLU A 138 5.62 -11.95 7.03
N ASP A 139 4.45 -12.22 7.59
CA ASP A 139 3.87 -11.29 8.54
C ASP A 139 4.49 -11.51 9.92
N HIS A 140 4.75 -10.43 10.64
CA HIS A 140 5.42 -10.47 11.92
C HIS A 140 4.47 -10.48 13.12
N GLY A 141 3.18 -10.65 12.86
CA GLY A 141 2.13 -10.62 13.85
C GLY A 141 1.70 -9.21 14.28
N PRO A 142 0.52 -9.09 14.89
CA PRO A 142 -0.08 -7.80 15.21
C PRO A 142 0.78 -6.92 16.13
N GLY A 143 1.08 -5.71 15.68
CA GLY A 143 1.82 -4.70 16.44
C GLY A 143 3.34 -4.92 16.56
N ASN A 144 3.89 -5.89 15.86
CA ASN A 144 5.35 -6.06 15.76
C ASN A 144 5.92 -5.15 14.65
N ALA A 145 7.24 -5.02 14.60
CA ALA A 145 7.94 -4.08 13.72
C ALA A 145 9.30 -4.66 13.27
N ASP A 146 9.25 -5.83 12.65
CA ASP A 146 10.41 -6.44 11.99
C ASP A 146 10.23 -6.31 10.48
N HIS A 147 11.19 -5.72 9.79
CA HIS A 147 11.17 -5.50 8.35
C HIS A 147 12.38 -6.15 7.66
N ALA A 148 13.13 -6.99 8.38
CA ALA A 148 14.45 -7.45 7.94
C ALA A 148 14.40 -8.41 6.73
N ASP A 149 13.28 -9.10 6.53
CA ASP A 149 13.08 -10.05 5.43
C ASP A 149 12.42 -9.41 4.20
N ALA A 150 11.95 -8.17 4.31
CA ALA A 150 11.28 -7.47 3.22
C ALA A 150 12.20 -7.21 2.02
N VAL A 151 11.62 -7.22 0.82
CA VAL A 151 12.33 -6.89 -0.43
C VAL A 151 11.60 -5.80 -1.19
N VAL A 152 12.25 -4.65 -1.35
CA VAL A 152 11.70 -3.50 -2.06
C VAL A 152 12.39 -3.33 -3.41
N ARG A 153 11.58 -3.15 -4.49
CA ARG A 153 12.07 -2.92 -5.85
C ARG A 153 11.42 -1.67 -6.42
N ARG A 154 12.22 -0.71 -6.84
CA ARG A 154 11.78 0.55 -7.46
C ARG A 154 12.02 0.53 -8.96
N TYR A 155 11.11 1.12 -9.73
CA TYR A 155 11.12 1.15 -11.19
C TYR A 155 11.18 2.60 -11.73
N PRO A 156 12.33 3.29 -11.60
CA PRO A 156 12.45 4.71 -11.99
C PRO A 156 12.37 4.94 -13.49
N GLY A 157 12.54 3.91 -14.31
CA GLY A 157 12.39 3.98 -15.77
C GLY A 157 10.92 4.01 -16.24
N MET A 158 9.96 3.91 -15.32
CA MET A 158 8.52 4.05 -15.58
C MET A 158 8.01 5.35 -14.96
N PRO A 159 8.32 6.53 -15.52
CA PRO A 159 7.96 7.79 -14.93
C PRO A 159 6.46 8.04 -15.03
N ILE A 160 5.85 8.25 -13.88
CA ILE A 160 4.47 8.73 -13.74
C ILE A 160 4.48 10.13 -13.17
N ARG A 161 3.43 10.90 -13.41
CA ARG A 161 3.35 12.28 -12.92
C ARG A 161 2.16 12.46 -11.99
N TRP A 162 2.46 12.98 -10.83
CA TRP A 162 1.47 13.36 -9.85
C TRP A 162 0.69 14.61 -10.29
N VAL A 163 -0.60 14.65 -9.98
CA VAL A 163 -1.43 15.86 -10.13
C VAL A 163 -1.46 16.62 -8.80
N ASN A 164 -2.00 16.00 -7.78
CA ASN A 164 -2.04 16.47 -6.39
C ASN A 164 -2.61 15.35 -5.49
N GLN A 165 -2.62 15.54 -4.18
CA GLN A 165 -3.11 14.55 -3.19
C GLN A 165 -4.58 14.14 -3.34
N ASN A 166 -5.39 14.90 -4.07
CA ASN A 166 -6.81 14.59 -4.26
C ASN A 166 -7.09 13.78 -5.54
N VAL A 167 -6.07 13.55 -6.35
CA VAL A 167 -6.16 12.79 -7.61
C VAL A 167 -5.30 11.55 -7.51
N ALA A 168 -5.94 10.43 -7.21
CA ALA A 168 -5.25 9.16 -7.08
C ALA A 168 -4.69 8.68 -8.42
N SER A 169 -3.47 8.14 -8.40
CA SER A 169 -2.86 7.41 -9.51
C SER A 169 -2.96 5.91 -9.20
N HIS A 170 -4.17 5.37 -9.33
CA HIS A 170 -4.41 3.96 -9.08
C HIS A 170 -3.74 3.06 -10.10
N LEU A 171 -3.55 1.83 -9.71
CA LEU A 171 -2.97 0.78 -10.55
C LEU A 171 -3.74 -0.53 -10.39
N VAL A 172 -3.67 -1.36 -11.41
CA VAL A 172 -4.28 -2.70 -11.41
C VAL A 172 -3.36 -3.68 -12.11
N LEU A 173 -3.19 -4.85 -11.51
CA LEU A 173 -2.41 -5.94 -12.09
C LEU A 173 -3.33 -6.95 -12.77
N ASP A 174 -3.18 -7.13 -14.06
CA ASP A 174 -3.70 -8.30 -14.77
C ASP A 174 -2.72 -9.47 -14.55
N LYS A 175 -3.08 -10.31 -13.58
CA LYS A 175 -2.25 -11.48 -13.19
C LYS A 175 -2.14 -12.53 -14.28
N SER A 176 -3.06 -12.55 -15.23
CA SER A 176 -3.05 -13.54 -16.33
C SER A 176 -2.00 -13.20 -17.40
N SER A 177 -1.77 -11.93 -17.60
CA SER A 177 -0.80 -11.40 -18.59
C SER A 177 0.47 -10.84 -17.98
N ASN A 178 0.57 -10.73 -16.65
CA ASN A 178 1.64 -10.06 -15.92
C ASN A 178 1.80 -8.55 -16.25
N TRP A 179 0.74 -7.89 -16.73
CA TRP A 179 0.75 -6.46 -17.00
C TRP A 179 0.18 -5.67 -15.82
N LEU A 180 0.99 -4.78 -15.27
CA LEU A 180 0.57 -3.77 -14.32
C LEU A 180 0.18 -2.50 -15.10
N TYR A 181 -1.09 -2.12 -15.03
CA TYR A 181 -1.59 -0.88 -15.62
C TYR A 181 -1.63 0.22 -14.55
N VAL A 182 -1.13 1.39 -14.89
CA VAL A 182 -1.01 2.53 -13.97
C VAL A 182 -1.61 3.77 -14.60
N VAL A 183 -2.46 4.47 -13.84
CA VAL A 183 -3.01 5.77 -14.23
C VAL A 183 -1.93 6.83 -13.99
N ASP A 184 -1.41 7.41 -15.05
CA ASP A 184 -0.48 8.54 -15.06
C ASP A 184 -1.26 9.84 -15.26
N GLY A 185 -1.94 10.28 -14.18
CA GLY A 185 -2.92 11.37 -14.24
C GLY A 185 -2.32 12.71 -14.67
N GLY A 186 -1.08 13.00 -14.24
CA GLY A 186 -0.40 14.24 -14.61
C GLY A 186 0.05 14.33 -16.06
N ASN A 187 0.11 13.19 -16.77
CA ASN A 187 0.42 13.10 -18.18
C ASN A 187 -0.80 12.70 -19.04
N ASN A 188 -2.00 12.58 -18.43
CA ASN A 188 -3.25 12.23 -19.10
C ASN A 188 -3.17 10.92 -19.92
N ARG A 189 -2.58 9.87 -19.32
CA ARG A 189 -2.39 8.58 -20.00
C ARG A 189 -2.50 7.42 -19.01
N VAL A 190 -2.62 6.22 -19.55
CA VAL A 190 -2.39 4.96 -18.85
C VAL A 190 -1.10 4.37 -19.38
N VAL A 191 -0.22 3.96 -18.49
CA VAL A 191 1.01 3.24 -18.81
C VAL A 191 0.91 1.80 -18.32
N ARG A 192 1.74 0.92 -18.83
CA ARG A 192 1.81 -0.46 -18.38
C ARG A 192 3.25 -0.92 -18.19
N LEU A 193 3.45 -1.83 -17.26
CA LEU A 193 4.71 -2.46 -16.94
C LEU A 193 4.53 -3.98 -16.98
N ASP A 194 5.39 -4.69 -17.70
CA ASP A 194 5.57 -6.13 -17.54
C ASP A 194 6.31 -6.39 -16.24
N ILE A 195 5.63 -6.92 -15.22
CA ILE A 195 6.18 -7.16 -13.88
C ILE A 195 7.28 -8.22 -13.84
N THR A 196 7.46 -8.97 -14.93
CA THR A 196 8.53 -9.97 -15.07
C THR A 196 9.79 -9.39 -15.69
N SER A 197 9.74 -8.15 -16.17
CA SER A 197 10.84 -7.45 -16.82
C SER A 197 11.69 -6.64 -15.83
N GLY A 198 12.80 -6.11 -16.34
CA GLY A 198 13.70 -5.27 -15.58
C GLY A 198 14.88 -6.02 -14.98
N THR A 199 15.97 -5.30 -14.78
CA THR A 199 17.21 -5.78 -14.16
C THR A 199 17.59 -4.86 -13.01
N PRO A 200 18.12 -5.42 -11.90
CA PRO A 200 18.57 -4.60 -10.76
C PRO A 200 19.67 -3.63 -11.18
N PHE A 201 19.56 -2.39 -10.74
CA PHE A 201 20.54 -1.36 -11.01
C PHE A 201 20.50 -0.26 -9.92
N GLY A 202 21.69 0.29 -9.61
CA GLY A 202 21.79 1.48 -8.79
C GLY A 202 21.73 1.25 -7.28
N THR A 203 21.72 2.36 -6.56
CA THR A 203 21.61 2.43 -5.11
C THR A 203 20.29 3.10 -4.72
N PRO A 204 19.76 2.84 -3.51
CA PRO A 204 18.55 3.50 -3.02
C PRO A 204 18.67 5.03 -3.10
N ARG A 205 17.57 5.71 -3.44
CA ARG A 205 17.55 7.18 -3.55
C ARG A 205 17.58 7.87 -2.21
N PHE A 206 17.10 7.23 -1.16
CA PHE A 206 17.12 7.71 0.21
C PHE A 206 17.45 6.59 1.17
N GLY A 207 17.76 6.94 2.40
CA GLY A 207 18.30 6.03 3.39
C GLY A 207 17.52 4.72 3.50
N PRO A 208 18.23 3.62 3.72
CA PRO A 208 17.61 2.32 3.77
C PRO A 208 16.88 2.12 5.10
N PHE A 209 15.62 1.86 5.02
CA PHE A 209 14.87 1.25 6.11
C PHE A 209 14.84 -0.26 5.87
N GLU A 210 14.47 -0.65 4.65
CA GLU A 210 14.55 -2.03 4.12
C GLU A 210 15.51 -2.10 2.93
N PRO A 211 16.00 -3.29 2.58
CA PRO A 211 16.76 -3.47 1.34
C PRO A 211 15.94 -3.04 0.12
N LEU A 212 16.49 -2.12 -0.67
CA LEU A 212 15.87 -1.62 -1.89
C LEU A 212 16.81 -1.76 -3.07
N ALA A 213 16.31 -2.29 -4.17
CA ALA A 213 16.99 -2.28 -5.46
C ALA A 213 16.20 -1.46 -6.48
N GLU A 214 16.87 -0.61 -7.25
CA GLU A 214 16.31 0.01 -8.44
C GLU A 214 16.39 -0.94 -9.63
N TYR A 215 15.38 -0.85 -10.52
CA TYR A 215 15.27 -1.70 -11.71
C TYR A 215 15.23 -0.84 -12.96
N THR A 216 15.94 -1.27 -14.00
CA THR A 216 15.97 -0.64 -15.33
C THR A 216 15.66 -1.67 -16.42
N ASN A 217 15.57 -1.23 -17.68
CA ASN A 217 15.26 -2.09 -18.83
C ASN A 217 13.91 -2.82 -18.71
N MET A 218 12.89 -2.13 -18.20
CA MET A 218 11.51 -2.63 -18.17
C MET A 218 10.89 -2.61 -19.55
N LEU A 219 9.88 -3.48 -19.74
CA LEU A 219 9.02 -3.54 -20.94
C LEU A 219 7.61 -3.02 -20.66
#